data_34556c73afd441d79652f14e2caeb347
#
_entry.id   34556c73afd441d79652f14e2caeb347
#
_cell.length_a   1.000
_cell.length_b   1.000
_cell.length_c   1.000
_cell.angle_alpha   90.00
_cell.angle_beta   90.00
_cell.angle_gamma   90.00
#
_symmetry.space_group_name_H-M   'P 1'
#
loop_
_entity.id
_entity.type
_entity.pdbx_description
1 polymer ?
#
loop_
_entity_poly.entity_id
_entity_poly.type
_entity_poly.pdbx_seq_one_letter_code
_entity_poly.pdbx_strand_id
1 'polypeptide(L)'
;MTGNSHSEVRAQLEQSGSLHWYHWLVVGLSLVITLTAWHFTVTEHQQRVDELFERQTSQLVERVEERMEKYEEALWAGVSHLSVLEAETGQRTWPRFAGTLRIEERYPGINGIGIIEEVERKKLEGFLQRQRSIRSDFKPYPDHSEPVLYPIVSIEPLEA
;
A
#
# COMPACT_ATOMS: atom_id res chain seq x y z
N MET A 1 21.69 91.82 -25.19
CA MET A 1 20.90 91.10 -24.23
C MET A 1 20.51 89.77 -24.88
N THR A 2 21.35 88.78 -24.96
CA THR A 2 21.07 87.46 -25.50
C THR A 2 22.10 86.46 -24.90
N GLY A 3 21.91 86.07 -23.67
CA GLY A 3 22.89 85.18 -23.05
C GLY A 3 22.37 84.21 -22.01
N ASN A 4 21.05 84.10 -21.84
CA ASN A 4 20.53 83.33 -20.70
C ASN A 4 19.67 82.07 -21.03
N SER A 5 19.40 81.87 -22.32
CA SER A 5 18.53 80.75 -22.72
C SER A 5 19.19 79.39 -22.82
N HIS A 6 20.53 79.36 -23.02
CA HIS A 6 21.26 78.10 -23.18
C HIS A 6 21.60 77.37 -21.86
N SER A 7 21.64 78.10 -20.74
CA SER A 7 21.93 77.51 -19.43
C SER A 7 20.69 76.85 -18.81
N GLU A 8 19.52 77.44 -19.05
CA GLU A 8 18.24 76.83 -18.52
C GLU A 8 17.85 75.56 -19.26
N VAL A 9 18.09 75.49 -20.58
CA VAL A 9 17.79 74.27 -21.35
C VAL A 9 18.70 73.11 -20.98
N ARG A 10 19.98 73.39 -20.62
CA ARG A 10 20.88 72.31 -20.13
C ARG A 10 20.49 71.79 -18.73
N ALA A 11 20.07 72.63 -17.86
CA ALA A 11 19.61 72.22 -16.52
C ALA A 11 18.32 71.38 -16.57
N GLN A 12 17.40 71.63 -17.50
CA GLN A 12 16.19 70.82 -17.72
C GLN A 12 16.50 69.47 -18.34
N LEU A 13 17.49 69.34 -19.21
CA LEU A 13 17.89 68.07 -19.80
C LEU A 13 18.59 67.12 -18.84
N GLU A 14 19.38 67.66 -17.89
CA GLU A 14 19.99 66.83 -16.84
C GLU A 14 18.96 66.32 -15.81
N GLN A 15 17.90 67.09 -15.50
CA GLN A 15 16.82 66.66 -14.60
C GLN A 15 15.95 65.59 -15.21
N SER A 16 15.74 65.52 -16.55
CA SER A 16 14.95 64.46 -17.15
C SER A 16 15.70 63.12 -17.26
N GLY A 17 17.04 63.12 -17.30
CA GLY A 17 17.85 61.89 -17.30
C GLY A 17 17.78 61.11 -16.00
N SER A 18 17.74 61.79 -14.84
CA SER A 18 17.66 61.13 -13.52
C SER A 18 16.30 60.50 -13.25
N LEU A 19 15.21 61.07 -13.80
CA LEU A 19 13.84 60.58 -13.59
C LEU A 19 13.62 59.23 -14.29
N HIS A 20 14.27 58.98 -15.43
CA HIS A 20 14.15 57.70 -16.13
C HIS A 20 14.88 56.57 -15.42
N TRP A 21 15.97 56.80 -14.74
CA TRP A 21 16.67 55.80 -13.93
C TRP A 21 15.83 55.31 -12.77
N TYR A 22 15.17 56.18 -12.00
CA TYR A 22 14.33 55.77 -10.89
C TYR A 22 13.19 54.84 -11.34
N HIS A 23 12.58 55.06 -12.51
CA HIS A 23 11.58 54.18 -13.06
C HIS A 23 12.12 52.78 -13.32
N TRP A 24 13.28 52.67 -13.92
CA TRP A 24 13.93 51.38 -14.17
C TRP A 24 14.34 50.67 -12.90
N LEU A 25 14.76 51.40 -11.86
CA LEU A 25 15.11 50.85 -10.56
C LEU A 25 13.86 50.29 -9.85
N VAL A 26 12.74 51.01 -9.87
CA VAL A 26 11.47 50.56 -9.30
C VAL A 26 10.96 49.33 -10.04
N VAL A 27 10.99 49.32 -11.37
CA VAL A 27 10.60 48.15 -12.18
C VAL A 27 11.49 46.93 -11.86
N GLY A 28 12.81 47.14 -11.82
CA GLY A 28 13.76 46.08 -11.50
C GLY A 28 13.52 45.49 -10.10
N LEU A 29 13.32 46.36 -9.10
CA LEU A 29 13.05 45.96 -7.73
C LEU A 29 11.70 45.18 -7.63
N SER A 30 10.66 45.67 -8.31
CA SER A 30 9.38 45.00 -8.36
C SER A 30 9.51 43.59 -8.97
N LEU A 31 10.27 43.45 -10.05
CA LEU A 31 10.50 42.16 -10.72
C LEU A 31 11.26 41.18 -9.81
N VAL A 32 12.27 41.66 -9.10
CA VAL A 32 13.02 40.83 -8.12
C VAL A 32 12.13 40.35 -7.00
N ILE A 33 11.29 41.22 -6.44
CA ILE A 33 10.33 40.84 -5.37
C ILE A 33 9.35 39.78 -5.90
N THR A 34 8.81 40.00 -7.10
CA THR A 34 7.85 39.04 -7.71
C THR A 34 8.49 37.69 -7.96
N LEU A 35 9.71 37.65 -8.52
CA LEU A 35 10.43 36.40 -8.76
C LEU A 35 10.78 35.68 -7.46
N THR A 36 11.18 36.43 -6.45
CA THR A 36 11.49 35.86 -5.13
C THR A 36 10.24 35.27 -4.48
N ALA A 37 9.13 36.01 -4.49
CA ALA A 37 7.84 35.50 -3.99
C ALA A 37 7.37 34.25 -4.75
N TRP A 38 7.51 34.25 -6.08
CA TRP A 38 7.19 33.08 -6.91
C TRP A 38 8.05 31.88 -6.52
N HIS A 39 9.35 32.07 -6.38
CA HIS A 39 10.26 30.97 -6.01
C HIS A 39 9.91 30.36 -4.64
N PHE A 40 9.63 31.20 -3.63
CA PHE A 40 9.20 30.73 -2.32
C PHE A 40 7.89 29.97 -2.38
N THR A 41 6.90 30.50 -3.11
CA THR A 41 5.57 29.86 -3.19
C THR A 41 5.64 28.48 -3.86
N VAL A 42 6.40 28.33 -4.93
CA VAL A 42 6.53 27.05 -5.64
C VAL A 42 7.25 26.00 -4.78
N THR A 43 8.29 26.39 -4.07
CA THR A 43 9.05 25.46 -3.21
C THR A 43 8.23 24.98 -2.02
N GLU A 44 7.44 25.86 -1.40
CA GLU A 44 6.62 25.52 -0.24
C GLU A 44 5.45 24.57 -0.61
N HIS A 45 4.88 24.73 -1.81
CA HIS A 45 3.83 23.83 -2.28
C HIS A 45 4.32 22.40 -2.55
N GLN A 46 5.51 22.24 -3.12
CA GLN A 46 6.07 20.92 -3.39
C GLN A 46 6.39 20.16 -2.09
N GLN A 47 6.98 20.81 -1.12
CA GLN A 47 7.29 20.20 0.17
C GLN A 47 6.05 19.71 0.92
N ARG A 48 4.95 20.46 0.89
CA ARG A 48 3.68 20.05 1.51
C ARG A 48 3.03 18.84 0.84
N VAL A 49 3.11 18.75 -0.48
CA VAL A 49 2.59 17.60 -1.22
C VAL A 49 3.40 16.35 -0.92
N ASP A 50 4.72 16.45 -0.90
CA ASP A 50 5.61 15.34 -0.61
C ASP A 50 5.42 14.82 0.84
N GLU A 51 5.34 15.73 1.83
CA GLU A 51 5.06 15.36 3.22
C GLU A 51 3.70 14.68 3.41
N LEU A 52 2.66 15.15 2.73
CA LEU A 52 1.33 14.54 2.79
C LEU A 52 1.34 13.15 2.14
N PHE A 53 2.02 13.02 1.02
CA PHE A 53 2.16 11.74 0.33
C PHE A 53 2.94 10.72 1.17
N GLU A 54 4.08 11.12 1.73
CA GLU A 54 4.86 10.25 2.61
C GLU A 54 4.07 9.79 3.84
N ARG A 55 3.34 10.71 4.49
CA ARG A 55 2.50 10.37 5.66
C ARG A 55 1.38 9.41 5.29
N GLN A 56 0.70 9.63 4.16
CA GLN A 56 -0.37 8.75 3.71
C GLN A 56 0.15 7.37 3.31
N THR A 57 1.29 7.33 2.62
CA THR A 57 1.93 6.08 2.22
C THR A 57 2.39 5.27 3.43
N SER A 58 3.04 5.91 4.40
CA SER A 58 3.48 5.25 5.65
C SER A 58 2.30 4.67 6.43
N GLN A 59 1.18 5.38 6.53
CA GLN A 59 -0.03 4.88 7.19
C GLN A 59 -0.66 3.69 6.45
N LEU A 60 -0.56 3.64 5.12
CA LEU A 60 -1.03 2.50 4.35
C LEU A 60 -0.15 1.27 4.57
N VAL A 61 1.15 1.44 4.55
CA VAL A 61 2.12 0.37 4.82
C VAL A 61 1.88 -0.21 6.22
N GLU A 62 1.80 0.63 7.26
CA GLU A 62 1.53 0.22 8.64
C GLU A 62 0.22 -0.59 8.76
N ARG A 63 -0.84 -0.17 8.07
CA ARG A 63 -2.11 -0.92 8.05
C ARG A 63 -1.99 -2.27 7.35
N VAL A 64 -1.17 -2.37 6.31
CA VAL A 64 -0.92 -3.65 5.63
C VAL A 64 -0.11 -4.57 6.53
N GLU A 65 0.94 -4.07 7.17
CA GLU A 65 1.76 -4.82 8.12
C GLU A 65 0.91 -5.35 9.29
N GLU A 66 0.09 -4.51 9.93
CA GLU A 66 -0.83 -4.92 11.00
C GLU A 66 -1.80 -6.02 10.54
N ARG A 67 -2.31 -5.95 9.31
CA ARG A 67 -3.18 -7.00 8.77
C ARG A 67 -2.42 -8.30 8.52
N MET A 68 -1.22 -8.22 7.98
CA MET A 68 -0.40 -9.40 7.72
C MET A 68 -0.03 -10.12 9.02
N GLU A 69 0.30 -9.38 10.06
CA GLU A 69 0.57 -9.92 11.40
C GLU A 69 -0.65 -10.68 11.95
N LYS A 70 -1.85 -10.10 11.84
CA LYS A 70 -3.09 -10.79 12.23
C LYS A 70 -3.35 -12.07 11.43
N TYR A 71 -3.02 -12.07 10.13
CA TYR A 71 -3.18 -13.27 9.31
C TYR A 71 -2.18 -14.35 9.72
N GLU A 72 -0.95 -13.97 10.04
CA GLU A 72 0.06 -14.88 10.58
C GLU A 72 -0.39 -15.49 11.90
N GLU A 73 -0.95 -14.71 12.82
CA GLU A 73 -1.52 -15.22 14.08
C GLU A 73 -2.60 -16.29 13.85
N ALA A 74 -3.51 -16.05 12.87
CA ALA A 74 -4.55 -17.02 12.53
C ALA A 74 -3.96 -18.34 12.00
N LEU A 75 -2.91 -18.24 11.16
CA LEU A 75 -2.21 -19.43 10.65
C LEU A 75 -1.48 -20.18 11.76
N TRP A 76 -0.78 -19.47 12.65
CA TRP A 76 -0.13 -20.10 13.81
C TRP A 76 -1.11 -20.75 14.76
N ALA A 77 -2.29 -20.17 14.97
CA ALA A 77 -3.34 -20.82 15.73
C ALA A 77 -3.80 -22.13 15.10
N GLY A 78 -3.91 -22.16 13.76
CA GLY A 78 -4.20 -23.37 12.98
C GLY A 78 -3.12 -24.44 13.12
N VAL A 79 -1.85 -24.04 12.96
CA VAL A 79 -0.70 -24.94 13.14
C VAL A 79 -0.68 -25.50 14.57
N SER A 80 -0.91 -24.67 15.56
CA SER A 80 -0.95 -25.09 16.97
C SER A 80 -2.09 -26.10 17.23
N HIS A 81 -3.27 -25.87 16.63
CA HIS A 81 -4.38 -26.81 16.72
C HIS A 81 -4.04 -28.18 16.13
N LEU A 82 -3.39 -28.20 14.97
CA LEU A 82 -3.01 -29.43 14.28
C LEU A 82 -1.83 -30.17 14.93
N SER A 83 -0.91 -29.44 15.54
CA SER A 83 0.32 -30.02 16.12
C SER A 83 0.07 -30.90 17.33
N VAL A 84 -1.04 -30.70 18.04
CA VAL A 84 -1.40 -31.47 19.24
C VAL A 84 -2.36 -32.63 18.97
N LEU A 85 -2.81 -32.78 17.71
CA LEU A 85 -3.79 -33.76 17.29
C LEU A 85 -3.19 -34.70 16.22
N GLU A 86 -3.67 -35.94 16.20
CA GLU A 86 -3.42 -36.81 15.03
C GLU A 86 -4.10 -36.20 13.80
N ALA A 87 -3.49 -36.40 12.62
CA ALA A 87 -3.94 -35.77 11.37
C ALA A 87 -5.44 -35.97 11.07
N GLU A 88 -5.95 -37.17 11.31
CA GLU A 88 -7.37 -37.50 11.09
C GLU A 88 -8.29 -36.76 12.08
N THR A 89 -7.90 -36.68 13.35
CA THR A 89 -8.63 -35.95 14.39
C THR A 89 -8.57 -34.46 14.14
N GLY A 90 -7.40 -33.94 13.75
CA GLY A 90 -7.22 -32.54 13.39
C GLY A 90 -8.14 -32.12 12.25
N GLN A 91 -8.23 -32.92 11.18
CA GLN A 91 -9.12 -32.65 10.07
C GLN A 91 -10.60 -32.67 10.45
N ARG A 92 -11.03 -33.62 11.27
CA ARG A 92 -12.43 -33.72 11.73
C ARG A 92 -12.84 -32.57 12.65
N THR A 93 -11.92 -32.04 13.45
CA THR A 93 -12.17 -30.93 14.37
C THR A 93 -11.98 -29.56 13.73
N TRP A 94 -11.41 -29.49 12.54
CA TRP A 94 -11.08 -28.27 11.83
C TRP A 94 -12.26 -27.30 11.63
N PRO A 95 -13.46 -27.77 11.17
CA PRO A 95 -14.58 -26.85 10.99
C PRO A 95 -14.98 -26.15 12.28
N ARG A 96 -14.94 -26.89 13.41
CA ARG A 96 -15.24 -26.32 14.72
C ARG A 96 -14.17 -25.31 15.17
N PHE A 97 -12.91 -25.63 14.97
CA PHE A 97 -11.79 -24.73 15.26
C PHE A 97 -11.89 -23.45 14.41
N ALA A 98 -12.00 -23.58 13.08
CA ALA A 98 -12.10 -22.45 12.15
C ALA A 98 -13.30 -21.55 12.49
N GLY A 99 -14.44 -22.13 12.89
CA GLY A 99 -15.59 -21.37 13.34
C GLY A 99 -15.31 -20.53 14.60
N THR A 100 -14.38 -20.97 15.49
CA THR A 100 -13.99 -20.16 16.67
C THR A 100 -13.13 -18.97 16.31
N LEU A 101 -12.45 -19.00 15.19
CA LEU A 101 -11.63 -17.89 14.70
C LEU A 101 -12.48 -16.70 14.21
N ARG A 102 -13.74 -16.94 13.83
CA ARG A 102 -14.65 -15.92 13.30
C ARG A 102 -14.02 -15.13 12.16
N ILE A 103 -13.58 -15.86 11.14
CA ILE A 103 -12.70 -15.32 10.06
C ILE A 103 -13.33 -14.11 9.39
N GLU A 104 -14.60 -14.17 9.02
CA GLU A 104 -15.30 -13.08 8.34
C GLU A 104 -15.35 -11.78 9.15
N GLU A 105 -15.42 -11.88 10.47
CA GLU A 105 -15.53 -10.71 11.35
C GLU A 105 -14.17 -10.14 11.75
N ARG A 106 -13.21 -11.02 12.00
CA ARG A 106 -11.92 -10.64 12.61
C ARG A 106 -10.80 -10.43 11.58
N TYR A 107 -10.91 -11.07 10.40
CA TYR A 107 -9.87 -11.10 9.39
C TYR A 107 -10.40 -10.64 8.02
N PRO A 108 -10.80 -9.36 7.87
CA PRO A 108 -11.37 -8.87 6.63
C PRO A 108 -10.38 -9.01 5.47
N GLY A 109 -10.83 -9.65 4.39
CA GLY A 109 -10.01 -9.96 3.21
C GLY A 109 -9.52 -11.41 3.15
N ILE A 110 -9.75 -12.23 4.19
CA ILE A 110 -9.60 -13.68 4.13
C ILE A 110 -10.97 -14.29 3.89
N ASN A 111 -11.10 -15.06 2.81
CA ASN A 111 -12.35 -15.76 2.48
C ASN A 111 -12.46 -17.12 3.17
N GLY A 112 -11.34 -17.67 3.63
CA GLY A 112 -11.34 -18.96 4.33
C GLY A 112 -9.95 -19.38 4.77
N ILE A 113 -9.91 -20.36 5.66
CA ILE A 113 -8.69 -21.01 6.12
C ILE A 113 -8.82 -22.53 5.91
N GLY A 114 -7.77 -23.15 5.40
CA GLY A 114 -7.82 -24.57 5.04
C GLY A 114 -6.57 -25.35 5.41
N ILE A 115 -6.72 -26.66 5.37
CA ILE A 115 -5.61 -27.61 5.54
C ILE A 115 -5.22 -28.16 4.17
N ILE A 116 -3.92 -28.15 3.90
CA ILE A 116 -3.31 -28.76 2.72
C ILE A 116 -2.44 -29.92 3.22
N GLU A 117 -2.55 -31.08 2.59
CA GLU A 117 -1.69 -32.23 2.89
C GLU A 117 -0.73 -32.48 1.71
N GLU A 118 0.55 -32.68 2.00
CA GLU A 118 1.52 -33.12 0.99
C GLU A 118 1.39 -34.60 0.75
N VAL A 119 1.09 -34.99 -0.49
CA VAL A 119 0.86 -36.39 -0.87
C VAL A 119 1.75 -36.79 -2.05
N GLU A 120 2.68 -37.69 -1.82
CA GLU A 120 3.41 -38.31 -2.92
C GLU A 120 2.47 -39.15 -3.78
N ARG A 121 2.59 -39.08 -5.11
CA ARG A 121 1.71 -39.82 -6.05
C ARG A 121 1.63 -41.30 -5.76
N LYS A 122 2.73 -41.93 -5.33
CA LYS A 122 2.73 -43.35 -4.97
C LYS A 122 1.84 -43.68 -3.75
N LYS A 123 1.53 -42.68 -2.91
CA LYS A 123 0.68 -42.82 -1.72
C LYS A 123 -0.75 -42.30 -1.94
N LEU A 124 -1.06 -41.83 -3.16
CA LEU A 124 -2.33 -41.19 -3.49
C LEU A 124 -3.52 -42.10 -3.23
N GLU A 125 -3.46 -43.38 -3.59
CA GLU A 125 -4.58 -44.32 -3.42
C GLU A 125 -4.95 -44.46 -1.93
N GLY A 126 -3.95 -44.66 -1.04
CA GLY A 126 -4.17 -44.75 0.38
C GLY A 126 -4.70 -43.46 0.97
N PHE A 127 -4.22 -42.29 0.48
CA PHE A 127 -4.75 -40.98 0.84
C PHE A 127 -6.24 -40.87 0.44
N LEU A 128 -6.60 -41.19 -0.78
CA LEU A 128 -7.98 -41.14 -1.25
C LEU A 128 -8.92 -42.02 -0.44
N GLN A 129 -8.49 -43.22 -0.06
CA GLN A 129 -9.27 -44.11 0.82
C GLN A 129 -9.53 -43.46 2.18
N ARG A 130 -8.51 -42.87 2.79
CA ARG A 130 -8.70 -42.12 4.08
C ARG A 130 -9.66 -40.96 3.90
N GLN A 131 -9.45 -40.13 2.88
CA GLN A 131 -10.32 -38.96 2.67
C GLN A 131 -11.77 -39.34 2.39
N ARG A 132 -12.01 -40.40 1.62
CA ARG A 132 -13.36 -40.90 1.33
C ARG A 132 -14.06 -41.52 2.54
N SER A 133 -13.32 -41.96 3.57
CA SER A 133 -13.94 -42.40 4.83
C SER A 133 -14.48 -41.20 5.67
N ILE A 134 -13.96 -39.99 5.44
CA ILE A 134 -14.40 -38.75 6.08
C ILE A 134 -15.47 -38.07 5.22
N ARG A 135 -15.21 -37.95 3.91
CA ARG A 135 -16.09 -37.35 2.90
C ARG A 135 -16.14 -38.22 1.66
N SER A 136 -17.22 -38.93 1.48
CA SER A 136 -17.38 -39.99 0.45
C SER A 136 -17.20 -39.49 -1.01
N ASP A 137 -17.48 -38.23 -1.27
CA ASP A 137 -17.37 -37.56 -2.56
C ASP A 137 -16.01 -36.93 -2.82
N PHE A 138 -15.03 -37.11 -1.91
CA PHE A 138 -13.71 -36.48 -2.06
C PHE A 138 -13.01 -36.87 -3.35
N LYS A 139 -12.68 -35.88 -4.14
CA LYS A 139 -11.93 -35.98 -5.38
C LYS A 139 -10.96 -34.79 -5.52
N PRO A 140 -9.65 -35.05 -5.68
CA PRO A 140 -8.71 -33.97 -5.94
C PRO A 140 -8.98 -33.36 -7.33
N TYR A 141 -8.89 -32.05 -7.41
CA TYR A 141 -9.05 -31.31 -8.65
C TYR A 141 -8.07 -30.11 -8.67
N PRO A 142 -7.46 -29.76 -9.81
CA PRO A 142 -7.48 -30.48 -11.10
C PRO A 142 -6.70 -31.78 -11.08
N ASP A 143 -6.97 -32.66 -12.03
CA ASP A 143 -6.15 -33.86 -12.25
C ASP A 143 -4.86 -33.46 -12.96
N HIS A 144 -3.73 -33.86 -12.43
CA HIS A 144 -2.41 -33.57 -12.99
C HIS A 144 -1.43 -34.69 -12.68
N SER A 145 -0.31 -34.75 -13.44
CA SER A 145 0.66 -35.85 -13.40
C SER A 145 1.87 -35.59 -12.48
N GLU A 146 1.85 -34.55 -11.68
CA GLU A 146 2.97 -34.20 -10.82
C GLU A 146 3.31 -35.28 -9.79
N PRO A 147 4.60 -35.45 -9.43
CA PRO A 147 5.06 -36.48 -8.50
C PRO A 147 4.58 -36.24 -7.06
N VAL A 148 4.31 -35.02 -6.69
CA VAL A 148 3.80 -34.61 -5.37
C VAL A 148 2.56 -33.76 -5.58
N LEU A 149 1.51 -34.02 -4.81
CA LEU A 149 0.25 -33.29 -4.82
C LEU A 149 0.06 -32.56 -3.49
N TYR A 150 -0.65 -31.45 -3.54
CA TYR A 150 -1.01 -30.64 -2.38
C TYR A 150 -2.53 -30.43 -2.31
N PRO A 151 -3.31 -31.52 -2.11
CA PRO A 151 -4.76 -31.41 -2.04
C PRO A 151 -5.23 -30.62 -0.81
N ILE A 152 -6.25 -29.78 -1.01
CA ILE A 152 -6.96 -29.13 0.08
C ILE A 152 -7.90 -30.18 0.71
N VAL A 153 -7.63 -30.57 1.94
CA VAL A 153 -8.40 -31.61 2.64
C VAL A 153 -9.57 -31.03 3.43
N SER A 154 -9.46 -29.77 3.85
CA SER A 154 -10.54 -29.03 4.51
C SER A 154 -10.38 -27.54 4.25
N ILE A 155 -11.48 -26.82 4.10
CA ILE A 155 -11.52 -25.36 3.99
C ILE A 155 -12.75 -24.84 4.68
N GLU A 156 -12.64 -23.75 5.43
CA GLU A 156 -13.74 -23.13 6.15
C GLU A 156 -13.65 -21.60 6.05
N PRO A 157 -14.81 -20.89 5.92
CA PRO A 157 -16.13 -21.46 5.67
C PRO A 157 -16.26 -22.08 4.26
N LEU A 158 -17.11 -23.06 4.12
CA LEU A 158 -17.31 -23.80 2.86
C LEU A 158 -18.14 -22.99 1.84
N GLU A 159 -18.86 -21.98 2.32
CA GLU A 159 -19.71 -21.07 1.55
C GLU A 159 -19.04 -19.70 1.43
N ALA A 160 -18.10 -19.58 0.51
CA ALA A 160 -17.51 -18.30 0.10
C ALA A 160 -17.73 -18.06 -1.39
#